data_30739165893c71c051eaf8e9e4cf485d
#
_entry.id   30739165893c71c051eaf8e9e4cf485d
#
_cell.length_a   1.000
_cell.length_b   1.000
_cell.length_c   1.000
_cell.angle_alpha   90.00
_cell.angle_beta   90.00
_cell.angle_gamma   90.00
#
_symmetry.space_group_name_H-M   'P 1'
#
loop_
_entity.id
_entity.type
_entity.pdbx_description
1 polymer ?
#
loop_
_entity_poly.entity_id
_entity_poly.type
_entity_poly.pdbx_seq_one_letter_code
_entity_poly.pdbx_strand_id
1 'polypeptide(L)'
;MKKILMITQNFYPEIGSAANRMKNIYLELKKKGYEVTVLTSDPSYPNRNLYKDESYWCDETIEQDTVRIHPRTRKYTRNLFRRLMLYIEVVLRFILAIGKDKAKYDYVFVSTPSIFVAAAGMFAKKKMKAKLILDVRDLWPESLIGVGFFNKRWILKIAYKFEYKMYHTADQILINSRGFFSYITSKGIDPKRISFMPNSLTEEELSVIPAENTGDKLTVIYTGNIGLAQDITKLISVAEYLQDYKNITFKIIGYGYKKNIAYDMMKMKKLANIQFLKPKNREDTLAEVASADIAYVSLVEEDVFKKVLPGKVIDYMSVKKPIVADVDGYAKEVIGEAKCGFVAENRTVSELGDYIIKLASDKQLRKQLGENGYQYAFQTLRWKTNIETLVQILEEKDVTEESLHVCMESFHK
;
A
#
# COMPACT_ATOMS: atom_id res chain seq x y z
N MET A 1 12.94 -21.87 -18.63
CA MET A 1 12.69 -20.60 -17.91
C MET A 1 11.19 -20.38 -17.85
N LYS A 2 10.60 -20.14 -16.67
CA LYS A 2 9.15 -19.96 -16.54
C LYS A 2 8.74 -18.56 -16.98
N LYS A 3 7.60 -18.46 -17.66
CA LYS A 3 7.05 -17.22 -18.22
C LYS A 3 5.84 -16.76 -17.43
N ILE A 4 5.84 -15.50 -17.02
CA ILE A 4 4.82 -14.92 -16.14
C ILE A 4 4.15 -13.75 -16.86
N LEU A 5 2.82 -13.78 -16.96
CA LEU A 5 2.02 -12.62 -17.33
C LEU A 5 1.56 -11.90 -16.05
N MET A 6 2.14 -10.75 -15.76
CA MET A 6 1.73 -9.89 -14.65
C MET A 6 0.65 -8.92 -15.12
N ILE A 7 -0.54 -8.97 -14.53
CA ILE A 7 -1.68 -8.10 -14.87
C ILE A 7 -1.96 -7.19 -13.68
N THR A 8 -1.78 -5.90 -13.87
CA THR A 8 -2.01 -4.90 -12.82
C THR A 8 -2.50 -3.58 -13.42
N GLN A 9 -3.36 -2.88 -12.70
CA GLN A 9 -3.78 -1.55 -13.14
C GLN A 9 -2.75 -0.49 -12.78
N ASN A 10 -2.11 -0.63 -11.61
CA ASN A 10 -1.13 0.32 -11.09
C ASN A 10 0.28 -0.26 -11.25
N PHE A 11 1.09 0.38 -12.04
CA PHE A 11 2.47 -0.01 -12.30
C PHE A 11 3.34 1.24 -12.48
N TYR A 12 4.66 1.05 -12.51
CA TYR A 12 5.61 2.09 -12.86
C TYR A 12 5.15 2.87 -14.12
N PRO A 13 5.26 4.21 -14.17
CA PRO A 13 5.87 5.12 -13.19
C PRO A 13 4.88 5.65 -12.14
N GLU A 14 3.71 5.04 -11.99
CA GLU A 14 2.67 5.52 -11.07
C GLU A 14 3.17 5.54 -9.62
N ILE A 15 2.95 6.67 -8.93
CA ILE A 15 3.33 6.81 -7.53
C ILE A 15 2.30 6.13 -6.62
N GLY A 16 2.77 5.49 -5.58
CA GLY A 16 1.94 4.85 -4.56
C GLY A 16 2.31 3.40 -4.31
N SER A 17 1.90 2.89 -3.16
CA SER A 17 2.25 1.56 -2.66
C SER A 17 1.89 0.43 -3.64
N ALA A 18 0.81 0.60 -4.41
CA ALA A 18 0.40 -0.38 -5.41
C ALA A 18 1.44 -0.56 -6.52
N ALA A 19 1.80 0.54 -7.16
CA ALA A 19 2.72 0.54 -8.27
C ALA A 19 4.14 0.17 -7.80
N ASN A 20 4.56 0.67 -6.63
CA ASN A 20 5.86 0.33 -6.05
C ASN A 20 5.98 -1.18 -5.77
N ARG A 21 4.93 -1.81 -5.19
CA ARG A 21 4.92 -3.27 -4.99
C ARG A 21 5.08 -4.02 -6.30
N MET A 22 4.30 -3.67 -7.31
CA MET A 22 4.34 -4.37 -8.61
C MET A 22 5.67 -4.17 -9.33
N LYS A 23 6.23 -2.95 -9.29
CA LYS A 23 7.57 -2.66 -9.81
C LYS A 23 8.62 -3.55 -9.16
N ASN A 24 8.64 -3.61 -7.83
CA ASN A 24 9.65 -4.36 -7.10
C ASN A 24 9.50 -5.88 -7.29
N ILE A 25 8.28 -6.42 -7.30
CA ILE A 25 8.06 -7.84 -7.64
C ILE A 25 8.59 -8.13 -9.05
N TYR A 26 8.30 -7.27 -10.04
CA TYR A 26 8.82 -7.43 -11.40
C TYR A 26 10.35 -7.44 -11.41
N LEU A 27 10.99 -6.45 -10.78
CA LEU A 27 12.47 -6.34 -10.75
C LEU A 27 13.12 -7.55 -10.07
N GLU A 28 12.59 -8.01 -8.95
CA GLU A 28 13.11 -9.17 -8.25
C GLU A 28 12.93 -10.48 -9.05
N LEU A 29 11.80 -10.66 -9.73
CA LEU A 29 11.60 -11.80 -10.63
C LEU A 29 12.58 -11.77 -11.81
N LYS A 30 12.81 -10.60 -12.41
CA LYS A 30 13.80 -10.44 -13.49
C LYS A 30 15.23 -10.77 -13.01
N LYS A 31 15.63 -10.27 -11.82
CA LYS A 31 16.93 -10.62 -11.21
C LYS A 31 17.12 -12.13 -11.01
N LYS A 32 16.02 -12.84 -10.75
CA LYS A 32 16.03 -14.31 -10.57
C LYS A 32 15.91 -15.09 -11.89
N GLY A 33 15.91 -14.41 -13.03
CA GLY A 33 15.91 -15.02 -14.35
C GLY A 33 14.53 -15.42 -14.90
N TYR A 34 13.42 -14.96 -14.31
CA TYR A 34 12.09 -15.20 -14.89
C TYR A 34 11.83 -14.29 -16.09
N GLU A 35 11.10 -14.81 -17.10
CA GLU A 35 10.54 -13.99 -18.16
C GLU A 35 9.21 -13.38 -17.68
N VAL A 36 9.14 -12.07 -17.53
CA VAL A 36 7.96 -11.37 -17.05
C VAL A 36 7.45 -10.39 -18.11
N THR A 37 6.22 -10.55 -18.54
CA THR A 37 5.50 -9.57 -19.34
C THR A 37 4.48 -8.86 -18.46
N VAL A 38 4.49 -7.54 -18.44
CA VAL A 38 3.56 -6.75 -17.65
C VAL A 38 2.47 -6.16 -18.52
N LEU A 39 1.22 -6.51 -18.23
CA LEU A 39 0.03 -5.90 -18.84
C LEU A 39 -0.56 -4.87 -17.87
N THR A 40 -0.46 -3.59 -18.24
CA THR A 40 -0.90 -2.48 -17.38
C THR A 40 -1.64 -1.40 -18.16
N SER A 41 -2.15 -0.38 -17.45
CA SER A 41 -2.75 0.81 -18.07
C SER A 41 -1.82 2.03 -17.97
N ASP A 42 -2.14 3.08 -18.74
CA ASP A 42 -1.49 4.37 -18.54
C ASP A 42 -1.59 4.81 -17.09
N PRO A 43 -0.54 5.43 -16.54
CA PRO A 43 -0.57 5.98 -15.20
C PRO A 43 -1.62 7.08 -15.10
N SER A 44 -2.48 6.97 -14.10
CA SER A 44 -3.63 7.86 -13.96
C SER A 44 -3.81 8.41 -12.55
N TYR A 45 -3.26 7.73 -11.56
CA TYR A 45 -3.41 8.05 -10.15
C TYR A 45 -2.16 8.72 -9.59
N PRO A 46 -2.27 9.78 -8.81
CA PRO A 46 -3.51 10.50 -8.42
C PRO A 46 -3.98 11.50 -9.47
N ASN A 47 -3.09 11.88 -10.38
CA ASN A 47 -3.35 12.82 -11.47
C ASN A 47 -2.44 12.50 -12.66
N ARG A 48 -3.02 12.17 -13.80
CA ARG A 48 -2.28 11.85 -15.04
C ARG A 48 -1.27 12.94 -15.46
N ASN A 49 -1.54 14.21 -15.14
CA ASN A 49 -0.63 15.30 -15.52
C ASN A 49 0.72 15.24 -14.81
N LEU A 50 0.83 14.53 -13.69
CA LEU A 50 2.14 14.31 -13.04
C LEU A 50 3.09 13.54 -13.94
N TYR A 51 2.57 12.59 -14.71
CA TYR A 51 3.37 11.71 -15.57
C TYR A 51 3.69 12.28 -16.95
N LYS A 52 3.45 13.58 -17.15
CA LYS A 52 4.02 14.35 -18.27
C LYS A 52 5.44 14.81 -17.98
N ASP A 53 5.82 14.78 -16.72
CA ASP A 53 7.17 15.07 -16.26
C ASP A 53 8.02 13.80 -16.43
N GLU A 54 9.07 13.91 -17.25
CA GLU A 54 9.98 12.81 -17.58
C GLU A 54 10.73 12.29 -16.36
N SER A 55 10.85 13.08 -15.30
CA SER A 55 11.50 12.66 -14.05
C SER A 55 10.83 11.45 -13.38
N TYR A 56 9.58 11.14 -13.72
CA TYR A 56 8.90 9.92 -13.28
C TYR A 56 9.26 8.67 -14.10
N TRP A 57 9.82 8.83 -15.31
CA TRP A 57 10.11 7.77 -16.29
C TRP A 57 11.64 7.47 -16.34
N CYS A 58 12.23 7.21 -15.20
CA CYS A 58 13.68 7.05 -15.07
C CYS A 58 14.21 5.64 -15.37
N ASP A 59 13.36 4.68 -15.73
CA ASP A 59 13.74 3.28 -15.94
C ASP A 59 13.17 2.74 -17.26
N GLU A 60 13.94 2.91 -18.34
CA GLU A 60 13.55 2.47 -19.69
C GLU A 60 13.49 0.95 -19.83
N THR A 61 14.21 0.20 -19.00
CA THR A 61 14.28 -1.26 -19.12
C THR A 61 12.95 -1.92 -18.76
N ILE A 62 12.16 -1.30 -17.89
CA ILE A 62 10.84 -1.78 -17.50
C ILE A 62 9.85 -1.69 -18.67
N GLU A 63 9.94 -0.66 -19.49
CA GLU A 63 9.00 -0.45 -20.59
C GLU A 63 9.14 -1.50 -21.71
N GLN A 64 10.31 -2.12 -21.88
CA GLN A 64 10.53 -3.17 -22.90
C GLN A 64 9.68 -4.43 -22.64
N ASP A 65 9.41 -4.75 -21.38
CA ASP A 65 8.58 -5.90 -20.99
C ASP A 65 7.12 -5.50 -20.70
N THR A 66 6.76 -4.22 -20.95
CA THR A 66 5.46 -3.67 -20.56
C THR A 66 4.53 -3.46 -21.75
N VAL A 67 3.39 -4.13 -21.74
CA VAL A 67 2.27 -3.89 -22.65
C VAL A 67 1.30 -2.90 -21.98
N ARG A 68 1.35 -1.65 -22.42
CA ARG A 68 0.56 -0.57 -21.84
C ARG A 68 -0.70 -0.29 -22.65
N ILE A 69 -1.86 -0.39 -22.02
CA ILE A 69 -3.11 -0.01 -22.65
C ILE A 69 -3.46 1.45 -22.39
N HIS A 70 -4.10 2.09 -23.36
CA HIS A 70 -4.47 3.50 -23.32
C HIS A 70 -6.00 3.66 -23.24
N PRO A 71 -6.59 3.85 -22.02
CA PRO A 71 -8.01 4.07 -21.87
C PRO A 71 -8.46 5.36 -22.57
N ARG A 72 -9.64 5.36 -23.19
CA ARG A 72 -10.26 6.56 -23.75
C ARG A 72 -10.70 7.54 -22.68
N THR A 73 -11.18 7.01 -21.56
CA THR A 73 -11.59 7.78 -20.37
C THR A 73 -10.34 8.32 -19.67
N ARG A 74 -9.94 9.54 -20.04
CA ARG A 74 -8.64 10.13 -19.64
C ARG A 74 -8.61 10.83 -18.28
N LYS A 75 -9.76 11.05 -17.62
CA LYS A 75 -9.80 11.82 -16.37
C LYS A 75 -10.16 10.93 -15.18
N TYR A 76 -9.22 10.79 -14.25
CA TYR A 76 -9.52 10.30 -12.91
C TYR A 76 -10.39 11.35 -12.20
N THR A 77 -11.66 11.07 -11.99
CA THR A 77 -12.62 12.03 -11.45
C THR A 77 -13.10 11.62 -10.06
N ARG A 78 -13.61 12.59 -9.29
CA ARG A 78 -14.29 12.33 -8.02
C ARG A 78 -15.64 11.62 -8.22
N ASN A 79 -16.19 11.62 -9.43
CA ASN A 79 -17.45 10.96 -9.74
C ASN A 79 -17.25 9.46 -9.84
N LEU A 80 -17.90 8.72 -8.94
CA LEU A 80 -17.81 7.26 -8.81
C LEU A 80 -18.24 6.51 -10.06
N PHE A 81 -19.30 6.97 -10.72
CA PHE A 81 -19.79 6.32 -11.93
C PHE A 81 -18.74 6.37 -13.05
N ARG A 82 -18.10 7.53 -13.23
CA ARG A 82 -17.02 7.67 -14.21
C ARG A 82 -15.79 6.82 -13.87
N ARG A 83 -15.49 6.67 -12.57
CA ARG A 83 -14.42 5.76 -12.13
C ARG A 83 -14.75 4.30 -12.40
N LEU A 84 -15.99 3.89 -12.14
CA LEU A 84 -16.46 2.54 -12.47
C LEU A 84 -16.37 2.27 -13.97
N MET A 85 -16.80 3.22 -14.81
CA MET A 85 -16.68 3.11 -16.27
C MET A 85 -15.22 2.98 -16.73
N LEU A 86 -14.30 3.74 -16.11
CA LEU A 86 -12.86 3.60 -16.38
C LEU A 86 -12.36 2.19 -16.04
N TYR A 87 -12.73 1.66 -14.87
CA TYR A 87 -12.31 0.31 -14.47
C TYR A 87 -12.86 -0.77 -15.40
N ILE A 88 -14.11 -0.66 -15.82
CA ILE A 88 -14.73 -1.58 -16.78
C ILE A 88 -13.99 -1.48 -18.13
N GLU A 89 -13.73 -0.27 -18.64
CA GLU A 89 -13.00 -0.07 -19.88
C GLU A 89 -11.60 -0.70 -19.84
N VAL A 90 -10.86 -0.46 -18.74
CA VAL A 90 -9.50 -1.02 -18.55
C VAL A 90 -9.54 -2.54 -18.61
N VAL A 91 -10.48 -3.17 -17.90
CA VAL A 91 -10.61 -4.64 -17.89
C VAL A 91 -11.00 -5.21 -19.24
N LEU A 92 -11.94 -4.59 -19.95
CA LEU A 92 -12.31 -5.02 -21.29
C LEU A 92 -11.12 -4.94 -22.24
N ARG A 93 -10.31 -3.89 -22.15
CA ARG A 93 -9.08 -3.75 -22.94
C ARG A 93 -8.02 -4.78 -22.56
N PHE A 94 -7.87 -5.11 -21.27
CA PHE A 94 -7.01 -6.20 -20.84
C PHE A 94 -7.47 -7.53 -21.45
N ILE A 95 -8.76 -7.85 -21.36
CA ILE A 95 -9.32 -9.08 -21.94
C ILE A 95 -9.08 -9.12 -23.46
N LEU A 96 -9.24 -8.00 -24.18
CA LEU A 96 -8.95 -7.92 -25.60
C LEU A 96 -7.45 -8.10 -25.91
N ALA A 97 -6.57 -7.49 -25.14
CA ALA A 97 -5.12 -7.65 -25.29
C ALA A 97 -4.71 -9.12 -25.05
N ILE A 98 -5.16 -9.70 -23.94
CA ILE A 98 -4.97 -11.11 -23.62
C ILE A 98 -5.55 -11.99 -24.75
N GLY A 99 -6.74 -11.63 -25.29
CA GLY A 99 -7.40 -12.33 -26.39
C GLY A 99 -6.53 -12.44 -27.63
N LYS A 100 -5.76 -11.41 -27.95
CA LYS A 100 -4.87 -11.33 -29.14
C LYS A 100 -3.47 -11.93 -28.87
N ASP A 101 -3.08 -12.03 -27.62
CA ASP A 101 -1.77 -12.56 -27.26
C ASP A 101 -1.69 -14.07 -27.57
N LYS A 102 -0.65 -14.45 -28.32
CA LYS A 102 -0.34 -15.83 -28.72
C LYS A 102 0.77 -16.45 -27.86
N ALA A 103 1.39 -15.66 -26.96
CA ALA A 103 2.44 -16.15 -26.10
C ALA A 103 1.88 -17.19 -25.11
N LYS A 104 2.73 -18.13 -24.74
CA LYS A 104 2.42 -19.11 -23.69
C LYS A 104 3.05 -18.63 -22.39
N TYR A 105 2.27 -18.67 -21.33
CA TYR A 105 2.71 -18.35 -19.99
C TYR A 105 2.45 -19.53 -19.07
N ASP A 106 3.36 -19.77 -18.13
CA ASP A 106 3.21 -20.78 -17.09
C ASP A 106 2.33 -20.25 -15.96
N TYR A 107 2.47 -18.96 -15.67
CA TYR A 107 1.75 -18.29 -14.60
C TYR A 107 1.12 -16.97 -15.06
N VAL A 108 -0.04 -16.70 -14.50
CA VAL A 108 -0.71 -15.39 -14.53
C VAL A 108 -0.68 -14.84 -13.12
N PHE A 109 0.01 -13.72 -12.91
CA PHE A 109 0.07 -13.00 -11.64
C PHE A 109 -0.83 -11.78 -11.71
N VAL A 110 -1.82 -11.69 -10.80
CA VAL A 110 -2.81 -10.60 -10.80
C VAL A 110 -2.84 -9.91 -9.47
N SER A 111 -2.68 -8.59 -9.46
CA SER A 111 -2.77 -7.79 -8.24
C SER A 111 -4.10 -7.02 -8.15
N THR A 112 -4.76 -7.14 -6.98
CA THR A 112 -5.88 -6.27 -6.59
C THR A 112 -5.31 -5.02 -5.88
N PRO A 113 -5.99 -3.88 -5.74
CA PRO A 113 -7.38 -3.73 -5.32
C PRO A 113 -8.40 -3.47 -6.43
N SER A 114 -8.02 -3.27 -7.66
CA SER A 114 -9.07 -3.24 -8.69
C SER A 114 -9.57 -4.67 -8.90
N ILE A 115 -10.62 -5.06 -8.16
CA ILE A 115 -11.24 -6.40 -8.28
C ILE A 115 -11.57 -6.75 -9.73
N PHE A 116 -11.85 -5.75 -10.55
CA PHE A 116 -12.11 -5.93 -11.97
C PHE A 116 -10.90 -6.50 -12.72
N VAL A 117 -9.68 -6.19 -12.30
CA VAL A 117 -8.44 -6.75 -12.90
C VAL A 117 -8.37 -8.26 -12.68
N ALA A 118 -8.91 -8.76 -11.57
CA ALA A 118 -9.01 -10.19 -11.32
C ALA A 118 -9.86 -10.92 -12.38
N ALA A 119 -10.88 -10.25 -12.96
CA ALA A 119 -11.64 -10.83 -14.07
C ALA A 119 -10.75 -11.08 -15.30
N ALA A 120 -9.85 -10.15 -15.62
CA ALA A 120 -8.88 -10.34 -16.70
C ALA A 120 -7.92 -11.50 -16.40
N GLY A 121 -7.47 -11.63 -15.13
CA GLY A 121 -6.65 -12.75 -14.69
C GLY A 121 -7.34 -14.12 -14.80
N MET A 122 -8.60 -14.21 -14.37
CA MET A 122 -9.39 -15.43 -14.53
C MET A 122 -9.59 -15.80 -16.01
N PHE A 123 -9.78 -14.81 -16.87
CA PHE A 123 -9.84 -15.02 -18.32
C PHE A 123 -8.50 -15.50 -18.87
N ALA A 124 -7.39 -14.87 -18.48
CA ALA A 124 -6.04 -15.26 -18.87
C ALA A 124 -5.71 -16.70 -18.44
N LYS A 125 -5.99 -17.07 -17.19
CA LYS A 125 -5.84 -18.46 -16.70
C LYS A 125 -6.49 -19.46 -17.62
N LYS A 126 -7.76 -19.23 -17.98
CA LYS A 126 -8.53 -20.15 -18.83
C LYS A 126 -7.98 -20.21 -20.26
N LYS A 127 -7.69 -19.04 -20.86
CA LYS A 127 -7.22 -18.95 -22.26
C LYS A 127 -5.82 -19.54 -22.43
N MET A 128 -4.91 -19.23 -21.54
CA MET A 128 -3.50 -19.59 -21.62
C MET A 128 -3.20 -20.93 -20.97
N LYS A 129 -4.17 -21.52 -20.24
CA LYS A 129 -4.02 -22.73 -19.41
C LYS A 129 -2.88 -22.59 -18.39
N ALA A 130 -2.69 -21.38 -17.87
CA ALA A 130 -1.66 -21.03 -16.91
C ALA A 130 -2.19 -21.12 -15.46
N LYS A 131 -1.31 -21.27 -14.48
CA LYS A 131 -1.67 -21.18 -13.05
C LYS A 131 -1.90 -19.71 -12.68
N LEU A 132 -2.94 -19.44 -11.89
CA LEU A 132 -3.30 -18.09 -11.44
C LEU A 132 -2.82 -17.84 -10.01
N ILE A 133 -1.95 -16.87 -9.84
CA ILE A 133 -1.53 -16.33 -8.55
C ILE A 133 -2.25 -14.99 -8.35
N LEU A 134 -3.02 -14.91 -7.27
CA LEU A 134 -3.78 -13.71 -6.92
C LEU A 134 -3.10 -12.97 -5.76
N ASP A 135 -2.63 -11.76 -6.00
CA ASP A 135 -2.05 -10.87 -4.97
C ASP A 135 -3.15 -9.99 -4.38
N VAL A 136 -3.61 -10.35 -3.18
CA VAL A 136 -4.68 -9.66 -2.46
C VAL A 136 -4.08 -8.60 -1.55
N ARG A 137 -4.33 -7.34 -1.86
CA ARG A 137 -3.76 -6.19 -1.15
C ARG A 137 -4.80 -5.39 -0.40
N ASP A 138 -6.06 -5.71 -0.60
CA ASP A 138 -7.20 -5.10 0.05
C ASP A 138 -8.37 -6.08 0.04
N LEU A 139 -9.17 -6.08 1.11
CA LEU A 139 -10.36 -6.91 1.20
C LEU A 139 -11.54 -6.17 0.56
N TRP A 140 -11.82 -6.52 -0.67
CA TRP A 140 -12.93 -5.95 -1.41
C TRP A 140 -14.06 -7.00 -1.51
N PRO A 141 -15.35 -6.68 -1.23
CA PRO A 141 -15.94 -5.34 -1.14
C PRO A 141 -15.87 -4.66 0.25
N GLU A 142 -15.34 -5.31 1.28
CA GLU A 142 -15.35 -4.82 2.66
C GLU A 142 -14.73 -3.40 2.80
N SER A 143 -13.61 -3.15 2.13
CA SER A 143 -12.97 -1.83 2.17
C SER A 143 -13.83 -0.71 1.58
N LEU A 144 -14.67 -1.01 0.59
CA LEU A 144 -15.62 -0.04 0.05
C LEU A 144 -16.83 0.19 0.97
N ILE A 145 -17.24 -0.84 1.69
CA ILE A 145 -18.28 -0.72 2.72
C ILE A 145 -17.77 0.14 3.86
N GLY A 146 -16.56 -0.14 4.37
CA GLY A 146 -15.94 0.62 5.45
C GLY A 146 -15.72 2.10 5.15
N VAL A 147 -15.64 2.51 3.88
CA VAL A 147 -15.60 3.92 3.49
C VAL A 147 -16.97 4.48 3.07
N GLY A 148 -18.06 3.73 3.28
CA GLY A 148 -19.43 4.20 3.04
C GLY A 148 -19.88 4.22 1.57
N PHE A 149 -19.18 3.51 0.66
CA PHE A 149 -19.45 3.60 -0.76
C PHE A 149 -20.63 2.77 -1.27
N PHE A 150 -21.00 1.67 -0.60
CA PHE A 150 -22.05 0.78 -1.09
C PHE A 150 -23.08 0.45 0.00
N ASN A 151 -24.31 0.99 -0.18
CA ASN A 151 -25.44 0.68 0.71
C ASN A 151 -26.53 -0.18 0.04
N LYS A 152 -26.39 -0.53 -1.27
CA LYS A 152 -27.40 -1.30 -1.98
C LYS A 152 -27.13 -2.79 -1.87
N ARG A 153 -27.99 -3.53 -1.16
CA ARG A 153 -27.85 -4.97 -0.88
C ARG A 153 -27.61 -5.84 -2.13
N TRP A 154 -28.27 -5.52 -3.26
CA TRP A 154 -28.12 -6.31 -4.47
C TRP A 154 -26.72 -6.14 -5.11
N ILE A 155 -26.12 -4.95 -5.04
CA ILE A 155 -24.77 -4.70 -5.53
C ILE A 155 -23.76 -5.48 -4.68
N LEU A 156 -23.93 -5.47 -3.37
CA LEU A 156 -23.10 -6.24 -2.43
C LEU A 156 -23.18 -7.74 -2.70
N LYS A 157 -24.38 -8.29 -2.96
CA LYS A 157 -24.52 -9.71 -3.32
C LYS A 157 -23.71 -10.07 -4.58
N ILE A 158 -23.74 -9.22 -5.60
CA ILE A 158 -22.94 -9.43 -6.83
C ILE A 158 -21.44 -9.34 -6.52
N ALA A 159 -21.04 -8.35 -5.73
CA ALA A 159 -19.65 -8.14 -5.34
C ALA A 159 -19.09 -9.33 -4.55
N TYR A 160 -19.81 -9.82 -3.54
CA TYR A 160 -19.42 -11.03 -2.77
C TYR A 160 -19.40 -12.29 -3.63
N LYS A 161 -20.35 -12.45 -4.55
CA LYS A 161 -20.32 -13.59 -5.48
C LYS A 161 -19.10 -13.55 -6.39
N PHE A 162 -18.70 -12.35 -6.82
CA PHE A 162 -17.50 -12.18 -7.64
C PHE A 162 -16.24 -12.43 -6.81
N GLU A 163 -16.15 -11.89 -5.59
CA GLU A 163 -15.06 -12.15 -4.65
C GLU A 163 -14.88 -13.65 -4.40
N TYR A 164 -15.97 -14.35 -4.06
CA TYR A 164 -15.97 -15.80 -3.88
C TYR A 164 -15.37 -16.52 -5.11
N LYS A 165 -15.87 -16.18 -6.30
CA LYS A 165 -15.38 -16.78 -7.55
C LYS A 165 -13.91 -16.49 -7.79
N MET A 166 -13.45 -15.28 -7.49
CA MET A 166 -12.05 -14.86 -7.64
C MET A 166 -11.12 -15.70 -6.77
N TYR A 167 -11.42 -15.84 -5.47
CA TYR A 167 -10.60 -16.63 -4.56
C TYR A 167 -10.59 -18.13 -4.93
N HIS A 168 -11.74 -18.68 -5.30
CA HIS A 168 -11.85 -20.10 -5.66
C HIS A 168 -11.19 -20.41 -7.01
N THR A 169 -11.08 -19.43 -7.92
CA THR A 169 -10.44 -19.62 -9.24
C THR A 169 -8.92 -19.53 -9.14
N ALA A 170 -8.36 -18.78 -8.20
CA ALA A 170 -6.91 -18.67 -8.00
C ALA A 170 -6.31 -20.03 -7.59
N ASP A 171 -5.15 -20.39 -8.11
CA ASP A 171 -4.41 -21.58 -7.67
C ASP A 171 -3.64 -21.28 -6.38
N GLN A 172 -3.09 -20.05 -6.27
CA GLN A 172 -2.42 -19.55 -5.09
C GLN A 172 -2.85 -18.12 -4.81
N ILE A 173 -2.88 -17.75 -3.54
CA ILE A 173 -3.25 -16.41 -3.06
C ILE A 173 -2.10 -15.86 -2.22
N LEU A 174 -1.58 -14.71 -2.62
CA LEU A 174 -0.65 -13.93 -1.82
C LEU A 174 -1.41 -12.86 -1.05
N ILE A 175 -1.10 -12.69 0.22
CA ILE A 175 -1.64 -11.61 1.06
C ILE A 175 -0.50 -10.71 1.54
N ASN A 176 -0.73 -9.40 1.54
CA ASN A 176 0.26 -8.43 2.04
C ASN A 176 0.04 -8.02 3.49
N SER A 177 -1.00 -8.54 4.12
CA SER A 177 -1.31 -8.37 5.54
C SER A 177 -1.77 -9.68 6.14
N ARG A 178 -1.22 -10.06 7.30
CA ARG A 178 -1.63 -11.26 8.03
C ARG A 178 -3.10 -11.19 8.45
N GLY A 179 -3.62 -9.98 8.70
CA GLY A 179 -5.02 -9.77 9.03
C GLY A 179 -6.02 -10.19 7.96
N PHE A 180 -5.56 -10.49 6.72
CA PHE A 180 -6.45 -11.00 5.65
C PHE A 180 -6.66 -12.51 5.70
N PHE A 181 -5.78 -13.25 6.38
CA PHE A 181 -5.78 -14.71 6.37
C PHE A 181 -7.13 -15.29 6.86
N SER A 182 -7.58 -14.88 8.06
CA SER A 182 -8.84 -15.37 8.64
C SER A 182 -10.06 -15.02 7.79
N TYR A 183 -10.07 -13.85 7.17
CA TYR A 183 -11.14 -13.44 6.28
C TYR A 183 -11.20 -14.33 5.02
N ILE A 184 -10.07 -14.61 4.38
CA ILE A 184 -10.04 -15.40 3.16
C ILE A 184 -10.33 -16.87 3.45
N THR A 185 -9.83 -17.43 4.55
CA THR A 185 -10.13 -18.80 4.96
C THR A 185 -11.60 -18.97 5.33
N SER A 186 -12.26 -17.96 5.93
CA SER A 186 -13.70 -17.98 6.20
C SER A 186 -14.57 -18.07 4.93
N LYS A 187 -14.00 -17.76 3.75
CA LYS A 187 -14.67 -17.97 2.45
C LYS A 187 -14.50 -19.40 1.90
N GLY A 188 -13.96 -20.33 2.69
CA GLY A 188 -13.77 -21.73 2.30
C GLY A 188 -12.51 -21.98 1.46
N ILE A 189 -11.52 -21.10 1.53
CA ILE A 189 -10.24 -21.30 0.86
C ILE A 189 -9.30 -22.11 1.76
N ASP A 190 -8.67 -23.13 1.17
CA ASP A 190 -7.66 -23.95 1.85
C ASP A 190 -6.48 -23.05 2.31
N PRO A 191 -6.13 -23.07 3.61
CA PRO A 191 -4.98 -22.35 4.14
C PRO A 191 -3.67 -22.57 3.37
N LYS A 192 -3.43 -23.77 2.86
CA LYS A 192 -2.24 -24.14 2.06
C LYS A 192 -2.12 -23.35 0.75
N ARG A 193 -3.22 -22.74 0.27
CA ARG A 193 -3.23 -21.89 -0.91
C ARG A 193 -2.97 -20.43 -0.60
N ILE A 194 -2.77 -20.07 0.66
CA ILE A 194 -2.57 -18.69 1.09
C ILE A 194 -1.16 -18.53 1.62
N SER A 195 -0.40 -17.61 1.04
CA SER A 195 0.96 -17.28 1.47
C SER A 195 1.09 -15.80 1.79
N PHE A 196 1.84 -15.49 2.84
CA PHE A 196 2.10 -14.11 3.26
C PHE A 196 3.33 -13.55 2.57
N MET A 197 3.17 -12.45 1.85
CA MET A 197 4.27 -11.69 1.25
C MET A 197 4.00 -10.19 1.48
N PRO A 198 4.58 -9.58 2.52
CA PRO A 198 4.32 -8.19 2.88
C PRO A 198 4.79 -7.20 1.81
N ASN A 199 4.32 -5.97 1.90
CA ASN A 199 5.04 -4.88 1.25
C ASN A 199 6.42 -4.77 1.87
N SER A 200 7.42 -4.55 1.03
CA SER A 200 8.82 -4.62 1.44
C SER A 200 9.61 -3.44 0.88
N LEU A 201 10.84 -3.32 1.32
CA LEU A 201 11.79 -2.27 0.99
C LEU A 201 12.92 -2.83 0.11
N THR A 202 13.43 -1.99 -0.78
CA THR A 202 14.67 -2.28 -1.51
C THR A 202 15.88 -1.94 -0.66
N GLU A 203 17.07 -2.39 -1.07
CA GLU A 203 18.31 -2.05 -0.38
C GLU A 203 18.59 -0.54 -0.47
N GLU A 204 18.23 0.09 -1.59
CA GLU A 204 18.35 1.54 -1.79
C GLU A 204 17.44 2.32 -0.83
N GLU A 205 16.19 1.87 -0.65
CA GLU A 205 15.25 2.48 0.29
C GLU A 205 15.72 2.35 1.76
N LEU A 206 16.39 1.26 2.09
CA LEU A 206 16.99 1.03 3.41
C LEU A 206 18.31 1.79 3.62
N SER A 207 18.97 2.19 2.55
CA SER A 207 20.24 2.95 2.62
C SER A 207 20.04 4.46 2.79
N VAL A 208 18.80 4.95 2.76
CA VAL A 208 18.50 6.37 2.97
C VAL A 208 18.89 6.80 4.39
N ILE A 209 19.88 7.68 4.47
CA ILE A 209 20.39 8.17 5.75
C ILE A 209 19.45 9.26 6.27
N PRO A 210 18.92 9.12 7.50
CA PRO A 210 18.14 10.17 8.12
C PRO A 210 18.97 11.43 8.31
N ALA A 211 18.46 12.58 7.88
CA ALA A 211 19.06 13.85 8.24
C ALA A 211 18.84 14.11 9.74
N GLU A 212 19.89 14.47 10.46
CA GLU A 212 19.72 14.96 11.83
C GLU A 212 19.16 16.39 11.79
N ASN A 213 18.02 16.58 12.43
CA ASN A 213 17.51 17.92 12.64
C ASN A 213 18.37 18.61 13.73
N THR A 214 19.10 19.62 13.33
CA THR A 214 19.96 20.44 14.21
C THR A 214 19.26 21.72 14.68
N GLY A 215 18.05 21.98 14.20
CA GLY A 215 17.26 23.17 14.54
C GLY A 215 16.36 22.98 15.75
N ASP A 216 15.90 24.12 16.31
CA ASP A 216 14.96 24.14 17.44
C ASP A 216 13.53 23.71 17.05
N LYS A 217 13.23 23.58 15.76
CA LYS A 217 11.90 23.20 15.25
C LYS A 217 11.83 21.71 14.97
N LEU A 218 10.82 21.08 15.54
CA LEU A 218 10.49 19.68 15.33
C LEU A 218 9.41 19.55 14.24
N THR A 219 9.61 18.62 13.33
CA THR A 219 8.68 18.36 12.24
C THR A 219 7.97 17.01 12.41
N VAL A 220 6.65 17.04 12.50
CA VAL A 220 5.79 15.86 12.39
C VAL A 220 5.36 15.71 10.92
N ILE A 221 5.60 14.55 10.31
CA ILE A 221 5.31 14.33 8.89
C ILE A 221 4.20 13.30 8.66
N TYR A 222 3.34 13.59 7.69
CA TYR A 222 2.39 12.66 7.12
C TYR A 222 2.62 12.56 5.61
N THR A 223 2.72 11.35 5.08
CA THR A 223 2.91 11.12 3.65
C THR A 223 1.87 10.18 3.04
N GLY A 224 1.58 10.37 1.75
CA GLY A 224 0.80 9.45 0.92
C GLY A 224 -0.65 9.84 0.70
N ASN A 225 -1.51 8.83 0.52
CA ASN A 225 -2.93 9.05 0.20
C ASN A 225 -3.67 9.74 1.34
N ILE A 226 -4.41 10.80 1.01
CA ILE A 226 -5.38 11.50 1.88
C ILE A 226 -6.78 11.06 1.45
N GLY A 227 -7.01 9.75 1.48
CA GLY A 227 -8.23 9.09 1.02
C GLY A 227 -9.30 8.99 2.11
N LEU A 228 -10.33 8.17 1.83
CA LEU A 228 -11.44 7.98 2.77
C LEU A 228 -11.06 7.11 3.97
N ALA A 229 -10.14 6.17 3.77
CA ALA A 229 -9.66 5.28 4.82
C ALA A 229 -8.70 5.95 5.81
N GLN A 230 -8.17 7.13 5.50
CA GLN A 230 -7.28 7.89 6.37
C GLN A 230 -8.03 8.97 7.12
N ASP A 231 -7.75 9.12 8.42
CA ASP A 231 -8.31 10.20 9.22
C ASP A 231 -7.36 11.42 9.29
N ILE A 232 -7.25 12.11 8.16
CA ILE A 232 -6.43 13.33 8.07
C ILE A 232 -7.02 14.47 8.89
N THR A 233 -8.34 14.48 9.13
CA THR A 233 -8.99 15.53 9.90
C THR A 233 -8.58 15.49 11.36
N LYS A 234 -8.34 14.29 11.90
CA LYS A 234 -7.78 14.12 13.25
C LYS A 234 -6.36 14.69 13.35
N LEU A 235 -5.51 14.52 12.33
CA LEU A 235 -4.19 15.16 12.30
C LEU A 235 -4.28 16.70 12.35
N ILE A 236 -5.25 17.29 11.63
CA ILE A 236 -5.49 18.75 11.71
C ILE A 236 -5.90 19.16 13.15
N SER A 237 -6.73 18.35 13.81
CA SER A 237 -7.12 18.62 15.20
C SER A 237 -5.94 18.42 16.19
N VAL A 238 -5.04 17.48 15.94
CA VAL A 238 -3.81 17.34 16.72
C VAL A 238 -2.90 18.55 16.53
N ALA A 239 -2.78 19.06 15.32
CA ALA A 239 -1.99 20.26 15.06
C ALA A 239 -2.61 21.52 15.70
N GLU A 240 -3.94 21.60 15.79
CA GLU A 240 -4.64 22.64 16.56
C GLU A 240 -4.37 22.52 18.06
N TYR A 241 -4.44 21.32 18.62
CA TYR A 241 -4.10 21.05 20.03
C TYR A 241 -2.68 21.50 20.38
N LEU A 242 -1.75 21.36 19.42
CA LEU A 242 -0.34 21.72 19.58
C LEU A 242 0.03 23.12 19.05
N GLN A 243 -0.93 24.00 18.74
CA GLN A 243 -0.66 25.31 18.10
C GLN A 243 0.17 26.26 18.98
N ASP A 244 0.12 26.07 20.30
CA ASP A 244 0.88 26.90 21.26
C ASP A 244 2.34 26.44 21.42
N TYR A 245 2.66 25.23 20.97
CA TYR A 245 4.03 24.71 20.90
C TYR A 245 4.71 25.22 19.63
N LYS A 246 5.31 26.42 19.69
CA LYS A 246 5.87 27.12 18.51
C LYS A 246 7.03 26.40 17.82
N ASN A 247 7.63 25.45 18.51
CA ASN A 247 8.69 24.59 17.97
C ASN A 247 8.17 23.32 17.28
N ILE A 248 6.86 23.03 17.30
CA ILE A 248 6.28 21.86 16.63
C ILE A 248 5.57 22.28 15.34
N THR A 249 5.97 21.70 14.21
CA THR A 249 5.39 21.95 12.90
C THR A 249 4.95 20.65 12.24
N PHE A 250 3.96 20.74 11.35
CA PHE A 250 3.41 19.60 10.62
C PHE A 250 3.64 19.76 9.13
N LYS A 251 4.20 18.73 8.49
CA LYS A 251 4.29 18.63 7.04
C LYS A 251 3.35 17.55 6.53
N ILE A 252 2.51 17.88 5.57
CA ILE A 252 1.57 16.95 4.93
C ILE A 252 1.91 16.87 3.45
N ILE A 253 2.42 15.71 3.00
CA ILE A 253 2.74 15.42 1.60
C ILE A 253 1.73 14.40 1.11
N GLY A 254 0.80 14.82 0.26
CA GLY A 254 -0.20 13.85 -0.15
C GLY A 254 -1.22 14.38 -1.14
N TYR A 255 -2.03 13.44 -1.55
CA TYR A 255 -3.13 13.64 -2.49
C TYR A 255 -4.30 12.74 -2.07
N GLY A 256 -5.49 13.05 -2.52
CA GLY A 256 -6.65 12.22 -2.25
C GLY A 256 -7.92 13.02 -2.05
N TYR A 257 -8.99 12.27 -1.78
CA TYR A 257 -10.35 12.80 -1.72
C TYR A 257 -10.53 13.87 -0.63
N LYS A 258 -9.95 13.63 0.56
CA LYS A 258 -10.09 14.51 1.74
C LYS A 258 -9.07 15.68 1.76
N LYS A 259 -8.18 15.81 0.75
CA LYS A 259 -7.15 16.86 0.76
C LYS A 259 -7.71 18.26 0.92
N ASN A 260 -8.74 18.60 0.12
CA ASN A 260 -9.34 19.94 0.17
C ASN A 260 -10.05 20.17 1.51
N ILE A 261 -10.73 19.13 2.05
CA ILE A 261 -11.39 19.20 3.36
C ILE A 261 -10.38 19.55 4.45
N ALA A 262 -9.23 18.84 4.46
CA ALA A 262 -8.17 19.10 5.42
C ALA A 262 -7.56 20.50 5.26
N TYR A 263 -7.35 20.94 4.02
CA TYR A 263 -6.82 22.27 3.72
C TYR A 263 -7.78 23.40 4.15
N ASP A 264 -9.08 23.25 3.87
CA ASP A 264 -10.10 24.21 4.26
C ASP A 264 -10.24 24.27 5.78
N MET A 265 -10.19 23.12 6.46
CA MET A 265 -10.20 23.03 7.93
C MET A 265 -9.00 23.76 8.55
N MET A 266 -7.78 23.55 8.00
CA MET A 266 -6.57 24.27 8.41
C MET A 266 -6.76 25.80 8.30
N LYS A 267 -7.32 26.27 7.17
CA LYS A 267 -7.55 27.69 6.94
C LYS A 267 -8.60 28.27 7.89
N MET A 268 -9.73 27.57 8.06
CA MET A 268 -10.80 28.01 8.97
C MET A 268 -10.29 28.16 10.42
N LYS A 269 -9.42 27.25 10.86
CA LYS A 269 -8.81 27.27 12.19
C LYS A 269 -7.58 28.18 12.27
N LYS A 270 -7.17 28.84 11.17
CA LYS A 270 -5.99 29.72 11.07
C LYS A 270 -4.70 29.10 11.60
N LEU A 271 -4.50 27.81 11.34
CA LEU A 271 -3.32 27.07 11.83
C LEU A 271 -2.07 27.45 11.02
N ALA A 272 -1.09 28.06 11.69
CA ALA A 272 0.18 28.45 11.08
C ALA A 272 1.27 27.37 11.18
N ASN A 273 1.03 26.33 11.98
CA ASN A 273 1.98 25.23 12.20
C ASN A 273 1.84 24.06 11.22
N ILE A 274 1.02 24.19 10.15
CA ILE A 274 0.81 23.15 9.14
C ILE A 274 1.27 23.61 7.76
N GLN A 275 2.03 22.79 7.06
CA GLN A 275 2.42 22.98 5.67
C GLN A 275 1.93 21.83 4.80
N PHE A 276 1.16 22.13 3.75
CA PHE A 276 0.79 21.19 2.70
C PHE A 276 1.79 21.26 1.54
N LEU A 277 2.42 20.16 1.21
CA LEU A 277 3.34 20.05 0.08
C LEU A 277 2.67 19.33 -1.11
N LYS A 278 3.25 19.52 -2.30
CA LYS A 278 2.83 18.77 -3.49
C LYS A 278 3.25 17.30 -3.37
N PRO A 279 2.53 16.39 -4.03
CA PRO A 279 2.99 15.00 -4.18
C PRO A 279 4.37 14.98 -4.82
N LYS A 280 5.21 14.06 -4.38
CA LYS A 280 6.57 13.84 -4.84
C LYS A 280 6.72 12.41 -5.34
N ASN A 281 7.79 12.12 -6.09
CA ASN A 281 8.18 10.77 -6.42
C ASN A 281 8.58 9.99 -5.15
N ARG A 282 8.94 8.71 -5.30
CA ARG A 282 9.24 7.82 -4.17
C ARG A 282 10.47 8.28 -3.40
N GLU A 283 11.54 8.57 -4.11
CA GLU A 283 12.83 8.99 -3.56
C GLU A 283 12.71 10.31 -2.78
N ASP A 284 12.16 11.34 -3.42
CA ASP A 284 11.93 12.64 -2.79
C ASP A 284 11.00 12.55 -1.58
N THR A 285 10.00 11.65 -1.62
CA THR A 285 9.11 11.42 -0.48
C THR A 285 9.87 10.82 0.70
N LEU A 286 10.72 9.82 0.47
CA LEU A 286 11.55 9.23 1.52
C LEU A 286 12.56 10.24 2.07
N ALA A 287 13.15 11.08 1.23
CA ALA A 287 14.04 12.16 1.66
C ALA A 287 13.33 13.17 2.59
N GLU A 288 12.09 13.56 2.27
CA GLU A 288 11.29 14.41 3.15
C GLU A 288 10.96 13.73 4.49
N VAL A 289 10.64 12.43 4.47
CA VAL A 289 10.42 11.67 5.71
C VAL A 289 11.72 11.59 6.51
N ALA A 290 12.84 11.34 5.84
CA ALA A 290 14.16 11.27 6.45
C ALA A 290 14.58 12.60 7.11
N SER A 291 14.11 13.74 6.61
CA SER A 291 14.35 15.07 7.18
C SER A 291 13.43 15.46 8.33
N ALA A 292 12.34 14.70 8.55
CA ALA A 292 11.41 14.96 9.65
C ALA A 292 11.89 14.30 10.96
N ASP A 293 11.22 14.60 12.08
CA ASP A 293 11.55 14.09 13.40
C ASP A 293 10.61 12.98 13.87
N ILE A 294 9.33 13.10 13.57
CA ILE A 294 8.25 12.18 13.96
C ILE A 294 7.38 11.90 12.74
N ALA A 295 7.01 10.67 12.55
CA ALA A 295 6.07 10.26 11.51
C ALA A 295 4.67 10.01 12.11
N TYR A 296 3.63 10.41 11.39
CA TYR A 296 2.25 10.23 11.82
C TYR A 296 1.47 9.32 10.87
N VAL A 297 0.68 8.42 11.41
CA VAL A 297 -0.22 7.56 10.65
C VAL A 297 -1.60 7.48 11.31
N SER A 298 -2.66 7.50 10.49
CA SER A 298 -4.03 7.31 10.96
C SER A 298 -4.87 6.51 9.98
N LEU A 299 -5.78 5.71 10.50
CA LEU A 299 -6.84 5.03 9.76
C LEU A 299 -8.17 5.28 10.47
N VAL A 300 -9.26 5.32 9.69
CA VAL A 300 -10.62 5.40 10.27
C VAL A 300 -10.96 4.13 11.04
N GLU A 301 -11.88 4.24 12.00
CA GLU A 301 -12.29 3.16 12.91
C GLU A 301 -13.30 2.22 12.24
N GLU A 302 -12.81 1.39 11.33
CA GLU A 302 -13.64 0.37 10.67
C GLU A 302 -12.93 -0.98 10.72
N ASP A 303 -13.65 -2.05 10.94
CA ASP A 303 -13.08 -3.39 11.16
C ASP A 303 -12.21 -3.89 10.02
N VAL A 304 -12.51 -3.51 8.79
CA VAL A 304 -11.68 -3.87 7.64
C VAL A 304 -10.29 -3.26 7.72
N PHE A 305 -10.16 -2.03 8.27
CA PHE A 305 -8.88 -1.34 8.37
C PHE A 305 -8.04 -1.81 9.56
N LYS A 306 -8.64 -2.50 10.54
CA LYS A 306 -7.88 -3.23 11.57
C LYS A 306 -7.02 -4.36 10.99
N LYS A 307 -7.37 -4.84 9.79
CA LYS A 307 -6.65 -5.93 9.09
C LYS A 307 -5.53 -5.45 8.18
N VAL A 308 -5.31 -4.14 8.07
CA VAL A 308 -4.39 -3.53 7.09
C VAL A 308 -3.13 -3.00 7.76
N LEU A 309 -1.96 -3.25 7.15
CA LEU A 309 -0.74 -2.51 7.46
C LEU A 309 -0.55 -1.40 6.41
N PRO A 310 -0.68 -0.12 6.77
CA PRO A 310 -0.44 0.97 5.85
C PRO A 310 1.02 1.00 5.38
N GLY A 311 1.26 1.09 4.06
CA GLY A 311 2.61 1.09 3.50
C GLY A 311 3.52 2.19 4.06
N LYS A 312 2.95 3.32 4.48
CA LYS A 312 3.71 4.42 5.10
C LYS A 312 4.37 4.05 6.43
N VAL A 313 3.83 3.08 7.17
CA VAL A 313 4.48 2.56 8.39
C VAL A 313 5.84 1.97 8.03
N ILE A 314 5.88 1.19 6.95
CA ILE A 314 7.10 0.57 6.44
C ILE A 314 8.09 1.65 5.96
N ASP A 315 7.58 2.67 5.24
CA ASP A 315 8.38 3.81 4.78
C ASP A 315 9.00 4.60 5.93
N TYR A 316 8.27 4.78 7.02
CA TYR A 316 8.75 5.49 8.21
C TYR A 316 9.83 4.70 8.95
N MET A 317 9.64 3.38 9.04
CA MET A 317 10.64 2.47 9.61
C MET A 317 11.95 2.49 8.80
N SER A 318 11.87 2.51 7.44
CA SER A 318 13.08 2.48 6.58
C SER A 318 14.03 3.65 6.82
N VAL A 319 13.51 4.80 7.22
CA VAL A 319 14.28 6.02 7.47
C VAL A 319 14.37 6.39 8.96
N LYS A 320 14.24 5.40 9.83
CA LYS A 320 14.43 5.51 11.30
C LYS A 320 13.57 6.59 11.95
N LYS A 321 12.30 6.74 11.56
CA LYS A 321 11.43 7.73 12.21
C LYS A 321 10.51 7.05 13.23
N PRO A 322 10.45 7.59 14.47
CA PRO A 322 9.47 7.16 15.46
C PRO A 322 8.06 7.47 14.96
N ILE A 323 7.12 6.59 15.25
CA ILE A 323 5.75 6.66 14.72
C ILE A 323 4.80 7.03 15.84
N VAL A 324 3.95 8.04 15.61
CA VAL A 324 2.73 8.29 16.37
C VAL A 324 1.54 7.84 15.54
N ALA A 325 0.79 6.89 16.08
CA ALA A 325 -0.20 6.15 15.30
C ALA A 325 -1.60 6.22 15.92
N ASP A 326 -2.57 6.54 15.06
CA ASP A 326 -4.00 6.40 15.30
C ASP A 326 -4.52 5.24 14.44
N VAL A 327 -4.19 4.03 14.85
CA VAL A 327 -4.52 2.79 14.16
C VAL A 327 -4.91 1.69 15.16
N ASP A 328 -5.48 0.59 14.66
CA ASP A 328 -5.84 -0.57 15.47
C ASP A 328 -5.48 -1.87 14.74
N GLY A 329 -5.64 -3.03 15.42
CA GLY A 329 -5.43 -4.36 14.87
C GLY A 329 -4.00 -4.57 14.36
N TYR A 330 -3.84 -5.13 13.17
CA TYR A 330 -2.55 -5.56 12.65
C TYR A 330 -1.49 -4.44 12.57
N ALA A 331 -1.89 -3.21 12.26
CA ALA A 331 -0.94 -2.09 12.27
C ALA A 331 -0.44 -1.75 13.69
N LYS A 332 -1.32 -1.83 14.71
CA LYS A 332 -0.96 -1.66 16.12
C LYS A 332 -0.01 -2.77 16.57
N GLU A 333 -0.31 -4.01 16.20
CA GLU A 333 0.55 -5.17 16.50
C GLU A 333 1.97 -4.98 15.92
N VAL A 334 2.09 -4.65 14.64
CA VAL A 334 3.40 -4.45 13.99
C VAL A 334 4.19 -3.30 14.61
N ILE A 335 3.55 -2.17 14.93
CA ILE A 335 4.23 -1.03 15.58
C ILE A 335 4.69 -1.42 17.00
N GLY A 336 3.88 -2.21 17.72
CA GLY A 336 4.19 -2.73 19.04
C GLY A 336 5.32 -3.75 19.03
N GLU A 337 5.29 -4.73 18.12
CA GLU A 337 6.37 -5.72 17.92
C GLU A 337 7.69 -5.04 17.57
N ALA A 338 7.65 -4.08 16.67
CA ALA A 338 8.82 -3.31 16.26
C ALA A 338 9.30 -2.33 17.33
N LYS A 339 8.52 -2.06 18.36
CA LYS A 339 8.79 -1.04 19.40
C LYS A 339 9.24 0.29 18.80
N CYS A 340 8.58 0.72 17.70
CA CYS A 340 9.03 1.84 16.88
C CYS A 340 8.22 3.11 17.07
N GLY A 341 7.31 3.16 18.05
CA GLY A 341 6.47 4.33 18.26
C GLY A 341 5.40 4.14 19.32
N PHE A 342 4.45 5.05 19.32
CA PHE A 342 3.28 5.04 20.20
C PHE A 342 2.00 4.88 19.37
N VAL A 343 1.13 3.99 19.82
CA VAL A 343 -0.21 3.81 19.24
C VAL A 343 -1.22 4.29 20.28
N ALA A 344 -2.11 5.19 19.88
CA ALA A 344 -3.11 5.74 20.79
C ALA A 344 -4.15 4.67 21.15
N GLU A 345 -4.33 4.41 22.45
CA GLU A 345 -5.26 3.41 22.98
C GLU A 345 -6.71 3.92 22.89
N ASN A 346 -6.92 5.17 23.33
CA ASN A 346 -8.25 5.80 23.31
C ASN A 346 -8.50 6.58 22.03
N ARG A 347 -7.49 6.67 21.16
CA ARG A 347 -7.54 7.33 19.86
C ARG A 347 -8.01 8.80 19.92
N THR A 348 -7.71 9.47 21.04
CA THR A 348 -8.07 10.88 21.25
C THR A 348 -7.02 11.83 20.71
N VAL A 349 -7.44 13.06 20.40
CA VAL A 349 -6.55 14.14 19.92
C VAL A 349 -5.50 14.48 20.97
N SER A 350 -5.90 14.55 22.26
CA SER A 350 -5.00 14.83 23.37
C SER A 350 -3.93 13.76 23.54
N GLU A 351 -4.31 12.47 23.53
CA GLU A 351 -3.36 11.36 23.65
C GLU A 351 -2.31 11.38 22.54
N LEU A 352 -2.73 11.59 21.29
CA LEU A 352 -1.82 11.72 20.15
C LEU A 352 -0.90 12.94 20.28
N GLY A 353 -1.44 14.07 20.74
CA GLY A 353 -0.67 15.29 21.02
C GLY A 353 0.36 15.07 22.13
N ASP A 354 -0.02 14.41 23.21
CA ASP A 354 0.87 14.11 24.34
C ASP A 354 2.03 13.18 23.92
N TYR A 355 1.78 12.20 23.04
CA TYR A 355 2.86 11.39 22.46
C TYR A 355 3.82 12.22 21.60
N ILE A 356 3.31 13.18 20.84
CA ILE A 356 4.16 14.10 20.07
C ILE A 356 4.99 14.98 21.03
N ILE A 357 4.40 15.53 22.10
CA ILE A 357 5.11 16.33 23.11
C ILE A 357 6.21 15.49 23.77
N LYS A 358 5.89 14.26 24.17
CA LYS A 358 6.85 13.32 24.76
C LYS A 358 8.04 13.08 23.84
N LEU A 359 7.78 12.82 22.57
CA LEU A 359 8.83 12.65 21.57
C LEU A 359 9.56 13.96 21.27
N ALA A 360 8.90 15.11 21.34
CA ALA A 360 9.53 16.41 21.13
C ALA A 360 10.56 16.72 22.21
N SER A 361 10.28 16.36 23.46
CA SER A 361 11.15 16.61 24.61
C SER A 361 12.31 15.61 24.74
N ASP A 362 12.25 14.43 24.09
CA ASP A 362 13.25 13.36 24.27
C ASP A 362 13.85 12.92 22.93
N LYS A 363 14.99 13.52 22.56
CA LYS A 363 15.73 13.17 21.33
C LYS A 363 16.27 11.74 21.37
N GLN A 364 16.67 11.24 22.54
CA GLN A 364 17.22 9.89 22.67
C GLN A 364 16.13 8.84 22.44
N LEU A 365 14.95 9.07 23.00
CA LEU A 365 13.79 8.21 22.76
C LEU A 365 13.40 8.18 21.28
N ARG A 366 13.38 9.34 20.60
CA ARG A 366 13.13 9.38 19.15
C ARG A 366 14.12 8.51 18.38
N LYS A 367 15.41 8.62 18.70
CA LYS A 367 16.47 7.85 18.04
C LYS A 367 16.32 6.34 18.31
N GLN A 368 16.02 5.97 19.55
CA GLN A 368 15.82 4.57 19.92
C GLN A 368 14.63 3.94 19.18
N LEU A 369 13.46 4.60 19.21
CA LEU A 369 12.26 4.08 18.54
C LEU A 369 12.45 4.00 17.02
N GLY A 370 13.11 5.00 16.44
CA GLY A 370 13.44 5.00 15.02
C GLY A 370 14.37 3.85 14.62
N GLU A 371 15.41 3.60 15.42
CA GLU A 371 16.34 2.48 15.20
C GLU A 371 15.64 1.13 15.34
N ASN A 372 14.78 0.95 16.34
CA ASN A 372 13.99 -0.26 16.52
C ASN A 372 13.13 -0.56 15.26
N GLY A 373 12.45 0.47 14.72
CA GLY A 373 11.66 0.33 13.50
C GLY A 373 12.50 -0.07 12.30
N TYR A 374 13.67 0.53 12.14
CA TYR A 374 14.61 0.19 11.08
C TYR A 374 15.09 -1.26 11.17
N GLN A 375 15.48 -1.72 12.37
CA GLN A 375 15.93 -3.10 12.58
C GLN A 375 14.83 -4.10 12.28
N TYR A 376 13.60 -3.82 12.71
CA TYR A 376 12.45 -4.64 12.36
C TYR A 376 12.25 -4.71 10.83
N ALA A 377 12.26 -3.56 10.15
CA ALA A 377 12.09 -3.50 8.70
C ALA A 377 13.23 -4.22 7.96
N PHE A 378 14.48 -4.04 8.41
CA PHE A 378 15.65 -4.70 7.85
C PHE A 378 15.59 -6.22 7.99
N GLN A 379 15.06 -6.74 9.09
CA GLN A 379 14.96 -8.18 9.33
C GLN A 379 13.78 -8.83 8.60
N THR A 380 12.63 -8.12 8.49
CA THR A 380 11.36 -8.75 8.08
C THR A 380 10.76 -8.20 6.78
N LEU A 381 11.12 -6.98 6.35
CA LEU A 381 10.45 -6.28 5.27
C LEU A 381 11.39 -5.96 4.09
N ARG A 382 12.20 -6.92 3.66
CA ARG A 382 13.10 -6.77 2.51
C ARG A 382 12.61 -7.53 1.29
N TRP A 383 12.59 -6.89 0.13
CA TRP A 383 12.22 -7.56 -1.12
C TRP A 383 13.11 -8.76 -1.41
N LYS A 384 14.42 -8.63 -1.20
CA LYS A 384 15.41 -9.70 -1.39
C LYS A 384 15.04 -11.01 -0.67
N THR A 385 14.41 -10.90 0.51
CA THR A 385 13.98 -12.07 1.30
C THR A 385 12.53 -12.45 0.99
N ASN A 386 11.63 -11.47 0.96
CA ASN A 386 10.20 -11.76 0.88
C ASN A 386 9.74 -12.24 -0.49
N ILE A 387 10.50 -11.94 -1.56
CA ILE A 387 10.23 -12.49 -2.90
C ILE A 387 10.36 -14.00 -2.97
N GLU A 388 11.12 -14.62 -2.04
CA GLU A 388 11.30 -16.07 -2.00
C GLU A 388 9.96 -16.80 -1.80
N THR A 389 9.01 -16.20 -1.10
CA THR A 389 7.64 -16.75 -1.00
C THR A 389 7.00 -16.94 -2.37
N LEU A 390 7.14 -15.95 -3.25
CA LEU A 390 6.62 -16.07 -4.61
C LEU A 390 7.44 -17.07 -5.44
N VAL A 391 8.75 -17.09 -5.28
CA VAL A 391 9.63 -18.04 -5.97
C VAL A 391 9.30 -19.48 -5.60
N GLN A 392 9.07 -19.78 -4.32
CA GLN A 392 8.64 -21.10 -3.87
C GLN A 392 7.33 -21.54 -4.58
N ILE A 393 6.35 -20.66 -4.66
CA ILE A 393 5.11 -20.92 -5.39
C ILE A 393 5.38 -21.19 -6.89
N LEU A 394 6.24 -20.39 -7.52
CA LEU A 394 6.57 -20.55 -8.93
C LEU A 394 7.33 -21.84 -9.20
N GLU A 395 8.15 -22.30 -8.28
CA GLU A 395 8.92 -23.55 -8.40
C GLU A 395 8.17 -24.79 -7.90
N GLU A 396 6.93 -24.61 -7.45
CA GLU A 396 6.07 -25.69 -6.93
C GLU A 396 6.71 -26.46 -5.76
N LYS A 397 7.61 -25.79 -5.04
CA LYS A 397 8.16 -26.31 -3.78
C LYS A 397 7.07 -26.19 -2.71
N ASP A 398 6.95 -27.21 -1.87
CA ASP A 398 6.07 -27.14 -0.71
C ASP A 398 6.40 -25.87 0.08
N VAL A 399 5.39 -25.04 0.27
CA VAL A 399 5.52 -23.85 1.12
C VAL A 399 5.85 -24.37 2.51
N THR A 400 7.05 -24.12 2.99
CA THR A 400 7.55 -24.69 4.25
C THR A 400 6.58 -24.35 5.40
N GLU A 401 6.42 -25.30 6.34
CA GLU A 401 5.58 -25.12 7.54
C GLU A 401 5.90 -23.82 8.29
N GLU A 402 7.13 -23.32 8.18
CA GLU A 402 7.57 -22.03 8.75
C GLU A 402 6.79 -20.84 8.21
N SER A 403 6.47 -20.80 6.91
CA SER A 403 5.64 -19.74 6.33
C SER A 403 4.15 -19.88 6.70
N LEU A 404 3.70 -21.09 7.00
CA LEU A 404 2.37 -21.38 7.56
C LEU A 404 2.34 -21.12 9.07
N HIS A 405 3.38 -21.48 9.83
CA HIS A 405 3.48 -21.19 11.27
C HIS A 405 3.52 -19.69 11.55
N VAL A 406 4.26 -18.92 10.80
CA VAL A 406 4.28 -17.45 10.88
C VAL A 406 2.90 -16.84 10.66
N CYS A 407 2.02 -17.48 9.88
CA CYS A 407 0.61 -17.08 9.76
C CYS A 407 -0.25 -17.58 10.94
N MET A 408 0.07 -18.72 11.56
CA MET A 408 -0.80 -19.37 12.56
C MET A 408 -0.48 -18.97 14.01
N GLU A 409 0.76 -18.65 14.35
CA GLU A 409 1.14 -18.29 15.73
C GLU A 409 0.53 -16.95 16.23
N SER A 410 0.11 -16.07 15.32
CA SER A 410 -0.60 -14.84 15.70
C SER A 410 -2.06 -15.06 16.14
N PHE A 411 -2.59 -16.31 16.12
CA PHE A 411 -3.96 -16.61 16.52
C PHE A 411 -4.10 -17.17 17.95
N HIS A 412 -2.98 -17.42 18.65
CA HIS A 412 -3.00 -18.02 19.99
C HIS A 412 -2.43 -17.11 21.09
N LYS A 413 -2.21 -15.84 20.80
CA LYS A 413 -1.92 -14.79 21.78
C LYS A 413 -2.94 -13.65 21.64
#